data_09049d2a958cc84f1d01dec428386e4a
#
_entry.id   09049d2a958cc84f1d01dec428386e4a
#
_cell.length_a   1.000
_cell.length_b   1.000
_cell.length_c   1.000
_cell.angle_alpha   90.00
_cell.angle_beta   90.00
_cell.angle_gamma   90.00
#
_symmetry.space_group_name_H-M   'P 1'
#
loop_
_entity.id
_entity.type
_entity.pdbx_description
1 polymer ?
#
loop_
_entity_poly.entity_id
_entity_poly.type
_entity_poly.pdbx_seq_one_letter_code
_entity_poly.pdbx_strand_id
1 'polypeptide(L)'
;FRDITALGEELDRIGGETLGATTPAQTAVLFDWDTWWASEYSAGPSRLIAYHKEALEYYRALAEANISVDMIGVNDDLSKYKLVIAPMMYMCKDGYDEKIRTYVKNGGHFLTTYFSGYVEDHDLVVTGGYPARLRDILGIWVEESDAIEEGKCNHFQYQGVEYPATVLCDLLHLEGAQALSAYEEDFYAGMPVLTKNTFGKGEAYYVATRSSHEFYRKYIRDLCAKLEIVPVMQTEDGVEATIRENENGRFLFILNHKEEAAQVLIPTKGRDLIKNIEHHEGESVTLAPKDVIIIKKTK
;
A
#
# COMPACT_ATOMS: atom_id res chain seq x y z
N PHE A 1 11.57 21.85 28.36
CA PHE A 1 10.46 21.80 29.34
C PHE A 1 9.21 22.50 28.79
N ARG A 2 9.32 23.70 28.21
CA ARG A 2 8.17 24.43 27.64
C ARG A 2 7.41 23.63 26.59
N ASP A 3 8.13 22.98 25.66
CA ASP A 3 7.53 22.21 24.56
C ASP A 3 6.75 20.99 25.08
N ILE A 4 7.30 20.33 26.12
CA ILE A 4 6.62 19.19 26.75
C ILE A 4 5.35 19.66 27.47
N THR A 5 5.38 20.80 28.13
CA THR A 5 4.19 21.37 28.80
C THR A 5 3.12 21.75 27.77
N ALA A 6 3.53 22.44 26.67
CA ALA A 6 2.62 22.83 25.60
C ALA A 6 1.96 21.58 24.95
N LEU A 7 2.74 20.53 24.69
CA LEU A 7 2.21 19.27 24.16
C LEU A 7 1.21 18.63 25.14
N GLY A 8 1.53 18.64 26.45
CA GLY A 8 0.60 18.14 27.48
C GLY A 8 -0.72 18.88 27.47
N GLU A 9 -0.70 20.20 27.41
CA GLU A 9 -1.90 21.05 27.33
C GLU A 9 -2.71 20.82 26.05
N GLU A 10 -2.05 20.57 24.92
CA GLU A 10 -2.72 20.19 23.67
C GLU A 10 -3.40 18.84 23.79
N LEU A 11 -2.70 17.83 24.30
CA LEU A 11 -3.24 16.48 24.49
C LEU A 11 -4.44 16.50 25.45
N ASP A 12 -4.41 17.28 26.51
CA ASP A 12 -5.56 17.44 27.43
C ASP A 12 -6.78 18.03 26.73
N ARG A 13 -6.58 18.97 25.79
CA ARG A 13 -7.68 19.58 25.03
C ARG A 13 -8.30 18.62 24.01
N ILE A 14 -7.49 17.86 23.29
CA ILE A 14 -7.97 17.00 22.19
C ILE A 14 -8.26 15.56 22.65
N GLY A 15 -7.63 15.12 23.74
CA GLY A 15 -7.65 13.71 24.17
C GLY A 15 -9.06 13.20 24.48
N GLY A 16 -9.88 13.99 25.19
CA GLY A 16 -11.25 13.61 25.48
C GLY A 16 -12.14 13.46 24.25
N GLU A 17 -11.80 14.13 23.13
CA GLU A 17 -12.51 14.05 21.88
C GLU A 17 -12.04 12.86 21.02
N THR A 18 -10.72 12.64 20.94
CA THR A 18 -10.10 11.70 20.00
C THR A 18 -9.75 10.34 20.58
N LEU A 19 -9.85 10.15 21.90
CA LEU A 19 -9.54 8.89 22.55
C LEU A 19 -10.38 7.74 21.96
N GLY A 20 -9.72 6.64 21.63
CA GLY A 20 -10.35 5.46 21.02
C GLY A 20 -10.77 5.64 19.56
N ALA A 21 -10.45 6.77 18.93
CA ALA A 21 -10.74 6.97 17.51
C ALA A 21 -9.87 6.07 16.62
N THR A 22 -10.48 5.40 15.64
CA THR A 22 -9.85 4.49 14.70
C THR A 22 -9.91 5.04 13.27
N THR A 23 -9.02 4.59 12.41
CA THR A 23 -8.99 4.93 10.99
C THR A 23 -9.99 4.05 10.22
N PRO A 24 -10.95 4.62 9.45
CA PRO A 24 -11.88 3.85 8.61
C PRO A 24 -11.19 3.45 7.30
N ALA A 25 -10.15 2.61 7.37
CA ALA A 25 -9.37 2.22 6.20
C ALA A 25 -10.12 1.19 5.32
N GLN A 26 -10.10 1.44 4.01
CA GLN A 26 -10.56 0.49 2.98
C GLN A 26 -9.39 -0.26 2.32
N THR A 27 -8.15 0.11 2.66
CA THR A 27 -6.93 -0.51 2.17
C THR A 27 -6.10 -1.04 3.33
N ALA A 28 -5.33 -2.09 3.07
CA ALA A 28 -4.36 -2.61 4.01
C ALA A 28 -3.07 -3.03 3.31
N VAL A 29 -1.95 -2.85 4.00
CA VAL A 29 -0.66 -3.42 3.62
C VAL A 29 -0.30 -4.49 4.65
N LEU A 30 -0.05 -5.71 4.16
CA LEU A 30 0.39 -6.82 4.99
C LEU A 30 1.87 -6.66 5.34
N PHE A 31 2.17 -6.81 6.61
CA PHE A 31 3.53 -6.90 7.11
C PHE A 31 3.68 -8.14 8.00
N ASP A 32 4.62 -9.02 7.65
CA ASP A 32 4.90 -10.25 8.39
C ASP A 32 6.37 -10.32 8.79
N TRP A 33 6.62 -10.40 10.09
CA TRP A 33 7.97 -10.44 10.65
C TRP A 33 8.74 -11.70 10.25
N ASP A 34 8.05 -12.84 10.16
CA ASP A 34 8.70 -14.11 9.79
C ASP A 34 9.11 -14.06 8.31
N THR A 35 8.27 -13.52 7.43
CA THR A 35 8.62 -13.25 6.03
C THR A 35 9.83 -12.32 5.93
N TRP A 36 9.89 -11.26 6.75
CA TRP A 36 11.05 -10.36 6.76
C TRP A 36 12.32 -11.09 7.18
N TRP A 37 12.30 -11.78 8.31
CA TRP A 37 13.48 -12.48 8.81
C TRP A 37 13.91 -13.59 7.86
N ALA A 38 12.99 -14.42 7.37
CA ALA A 38 13.31 -15.50 6.42
C ALA A 38 13.92 -14.96 5.12
N SER A 39 13.37 -13.86 4.56
CA SER A 39 13.91 -13.26 3.33
C SER A 39 15.31 -12.65 3.52
N GLU A 40 15.63 -12.12 4.71
CA GLU A 40 16.97 -11.61 5.03
C GLU A 40 17.99 -12.72 5.27
N TYR A 41 17.57 -13.86 5.85
CA TYR A 41 18.45 -15.00 6.08
C TYR A 41 18.56 -15.95 4.88
N SER A 42 17.66 -15.83 3.91
CA SER A 42 17.69 -16.58 2.67
C SER A 42 18.98 -16.27 1.89
N ALA A 43 19.58 -17.29 1.28
CA ALA A 43 20.66 -17.09 0.31
C ALA A 43 20.20 -16.31 -0.93
N GLY A 44 18.88 -16.27 -1.18
CA GLY A 44 18.15 -15.49 -2.17
C GLY A 44 18.78 -15.31 -3.54
N PRO A 45 18.02 -14.91 -4.55
CA PRO A 45 18.58 -14.63 -5.88
C PRO A 45 19.34 -13.29 -5.93
N SER A 46 19.10 -12.37 -4.99
CA SER A 46 19.77 -11.06 -4.96
C SER A 46 19.90 -10.51 -3.54
N ARG A 47 21.06 -9.92 -3.24
CA ARG A 47 21.31 -9.16 -2.00
C ARG A 47 20.53 -7.83 -1.94
N LEU A 48 19.92 -7.41 -3.04
CA LEU A 48 19.13 -6.18 -3.12
C LEU A 48 17.69 -6.36 -2.68
N ILE A 49 17.28 -7.60 -2.42
CA ILE A 49 15.95 -7.92 -1.87
C ILE A 49 15.85 -7.33 -0.47
N ALA A 50 14.79 -6.54 -0.23
CA ALA A 50 14.57 -5.87 1.04
C ALA A 50 13.06 -5.75 1.32
N TYR A 51 12.50 -6.78 1.97
CA TYR A 51 11.07 -6.90 2.26
C TYR A 51 10.45 -5.65 2.90
N HIS A 52 11.08 -5.14 3.97
CA HIS A 52 10.58 -3.98 4.69
C HIS A 52 10.53 -2.70 3.82
N LYS A 53 11.48 -2.54 2.89
CA LYS A 53 11.49 -1.41 1.95
C LYS A 53 10.37 -1.53 0.93
N GLU A 54 10.10 -2.75 0.45
CA GLU A 54 9.01 -2.98 -0.50
C GLU A 54 7.64 -2.72 0.15
N ALA A 55 7.43 -3.23 1.36
CA ALA A 55 6.19 -2.95 2.12
C ALA A 55 6.00 -1.45 2.37
N LEU A 56 7.09 -0.73 2.70
CA LEU A 56 7.06 0.72 2.91
C LEU A 56 6.73 1.50 1.64
N GLU A 57 7.19 1.07 0.46
CA GLU A 57 6.87 1.75 -0.80
C GLU A 57 5.36 1.71 -1.11
N TYR A 58 4.69 0.59 -0.91
CA TYR A 58 3.23 0.49 -1.08
C TYR A 58 2.46 1.30 -0.03
N TYR A 59 2.89 1.24 1.22
CA TYR A 59 2.32 2.08 2.28
C TYR A 59 2.47 3.57 1.93
N ARG A 60 3.67 3.99 1.54
CA ARG A 60 4.00 5.36 1.16
C ARG A 60 3.15 5.84 -0.01
N ALA A 61 2.99 5.02 -1.06
CA ALA A 61 2.15 5.37 -2.20
C ALA A 61 0.68 5.62 -1.83
N LEU A 62 0.13 4.85 -0.88
CA LEU A 62 -1.22 5.07 -0.33
C LEU A 62 -1.28 6.34 0.53
N ALA A 63 -0.32 6.52 1.46
CA ALA A 63 -0.27 7.67 2.36
C ALA A 63 -0.12 9.00 1.59
N GLU A 64 0.79 9.06 0.61
CA GLU A 64 0.98 10.25 -0.25
C GLU A 64 -0.24 10.55 -1.14
N ALA A 65 -1.09 9.55 -1.39
CA ALA A 65 -2.37 9.73 -2.06
C ALA A 65 -3.51 10.13 -1.08
N ASN A 66 -3.22 10.30 0.20
CA ASN A 66 -4.18 10.51 1.29
C ASN A 66 -5.26 9.42 1.35
N ILE A 67 -4.89 8.19 1.04
CA ILE A 67 -5.75 7.01 1.16
C ILE A 67 -5.49 6.36 2.51
N SER A 68 -6.54 6.25 3.31
CA SER A 68 -6.46 5.61 4.62
C SER A 68 -6.04 4.16 4.49
N VAL A 69 -4.97 3.76 5.18
CA VAL A 69 -4.36 2.43 5.10
C VAL A 69 -4.06 1.88 6.49
N ASP A 70 -4.38 0.61 6.71
CA ASP A 70 -3.94 -0.13 7.90
C ASP A 70 -2.70 -0.98 7.57
N MET A 71 -1.78 -1.09 8.52
CA MET A 71 -0.76 -2.15 8.52
C MET A 71 -1.31 -3.35 9.25
N ILE A 72 -1.34 -4.51 8.60
CA ILE A 72 -1.96 -5.73 9.13
C ILE A 72 -0.98 -6.91 9.13
N GLY A 73 -1.20 -7.85 10.06
CA GLY A 73 -0.52 -9.14 10.08
C GLY A 73 -1.32 -10.25 9.39
N VAL A 74 -0.72 -11.43 9.24
CA VAL A 74 -1.36 -12.61 8.59
C VAL A 74 -2.61 -13.11 9.33
N ASN A 75 -2.74 -12.82 10.63
CA ASN A 75 -3.88 -13.25 11.44
C ASN A 75 -5.07 -12.31 11.37
N ASP A 76 -4.90 -11.08 10.87
CA ASP A 76 -5.96 -10.08 10.83
C ASP A 76 -7.06 -10.41 9.82
N ASP A 77 -8.28 -9.95 10.06
CA ASP A 77 -9.40 -10.11 9.16
C ASP A 77 -9.24 -9.24 7.92
N LEU A 78 -9.29 -9.86 6.74
CA LEU A 78 -9.19 -9.16 5.45
C LEU A 78 -10.55 -8.62 4.97
N SER A 79 -11.66 -9.11 5.47
CA SER A 79 -13.00 -8.90 4.89
C SER A 79 -13.47 -7.44 4.92
N LYS A 80 -12.91 -6.62 5.81
CA LYS A 80 -13.22 -5.19 5.94
C LYS A 80 -12.55 -4.30 4.89
N TYR A 81 -11.55 -4.83 4.17
CA TYR A 81 -10.81 -4.06 3.17
C TYR A 81 -11.31 -4.33 1.76
N LYS A 82 -11.33 -3.31 0.92
CA LYS A 82 -11.52 -3.46 -0.53
C LYS A 82 -10.25 -3.94 -1.22
N LEU A 83 -9.08 -3.45 -0.76
CA LEU A 83 -7.77 -3.78 -1.32
C LEU A 83 -6.81 -4.20 -0.20
N VAL A 84 -6.24 -5.39 -0.34
CA VAL A 84 -5.15 -5.89 0.50
C VAL A 84 -3.90 -6.04 -0.36
N ILE A 85 -2.81 -5.42 0.05
CA ILE A 85 -1.51 -5.48 -0.62
C ILE A 85 -0.55 -6.28 0.27
N ALA A 86 0.01 -7.36 -0.26
CA ALA A 86 0.98 -8.22 0.42
C ALA A 86 2.30 -8.23 -0.38
N PRO A 87 3.14 -7.19 -0.28
CA PRO A 87 4.38 -7.10 -1.04
C PRO A 87 5.34 -8.21 -0.66
N MET A 88 5.99 -8.83 -1.65
CA MET A 88 7.02 -9.86 -1.42
C MET A 88 6.60 -10.87 -0.35
N MET A 89 5.42 -11.47 -0.49
CA MET A 89 4.93 -12.48 0.46
C MET A 89 5.73 -13.78 0.31
N TYR A 90 7.03 -13.72 0.61
CA TYR A 90 8.00 -14.79 0.48
C TYR A 90 7.54 -16.06 1.17
N MET A 91 7.10 -15.93 2.43
CA MET A 91 6.50 -17.01 3.21
C MET A 91 4.98 -16.96 3.09
N CYS A 92 4.38 -18.00 2.53
CA CYS A 92 2.94 -18.21 2.53
C CYS A 92 2.57 -19.19 3.64
N LYS A 93 2.22 -18.66 4.82
CA LYS A 93 1.89 -19.46 6.02
C LYS A 93 0.68 -20.34 5.80
N ASP A 94 0.63 -21.44 6.54
CA ASP A 94 -0.44 -22.43 6.44
C ASP A 94 -1.83 -21.80 6.67
N GLY A 95 -2.73 -22.07 5.72
CA GLY A 95 -4.09 -21.54 5.72
C GLY A 95 -4.23 -20.07 5.27
N TYR A 96 -3.11 -19.34 5.07
CA TYR A 96 -3.19 -17.97 4.61
C TYR A 96 -3.61 -17.87 3.14
N ASP A 97 -3.18 -18.80 2.31
CA ASP A 97 -3.64 -18.96 0.93
C ASP A 97 -5.17 -19.16 0.85
N GLU A 98 -5.74 -20.01 1.70
CA GLU A 98 -7.20 -20.21 1.75
C GLU A 98 -7.94 -18.97 2.27
N LYS A 99 -7.32 -18.20 3.17
CA LYS A 99 -7.85 -16.92 3.63
C LYS A 99 -7.89 -15.90 2.48
N ILE A 100 -6.80 -15.76 1.72
CA ILE A 100 -6.73 -14.91 0.51
C ILE A 100 -7.75 -15.38 -0.53
N ARG A 101 -7.81 -16.69 -0.79
CA ARG A 101 -8.74 -17.31 -1.71
C ARG A 101 -10.20 -16.93 -1.38
N THR A 102 -10.57 -17.09 -0.11
CA THR A 102 -11.90 -16.75 0.38
C THR A 102 -12.17 -15.25 0.24
N TYR A 103 -11.22 -14.41 0.58
CA TYR A 103 -11.31 -12.96 0.47
C TYR A 103 -11.54 -12.52 -0.99
N VAL A 104 -10.71 -12.97 -1.93
CA VAL A 104 -10.85 -12.61 -3.35
C VAL A 104 -12.13 -13.19 -3.95
N LYS A 105 -12.44 -14.46 -3.66
CA LYS A 105 -13.68 -15.10 -4.14
C LYS A 105 -14.94 -14.33 -3.75
N ASN A 106 -14.93 -13.68 -2.60
CA ASN A 106 -16.06 -12.90 -2.08
C ASN A 106 -16.11 -11.45 -2.56
N GLY A 107 -15.14 -11.01 -3.38
CA GLY A 107 -15.12 -9.68 -3.99
C GLY A 107 -14.01 -8.74 -3.49
N GLY A 108 -13.11 -9.24 -2.64
CA GLY A 108 -11.91 -8.51 -2.26
C GLY A 108 -10.89 -8.43 -3.40
N HIS A 109 -10.01 -7.43 -3.34
CA HIS A 109 -8.93 -7.24 -4.30
C HIS A 109 -7.60 -7.45 -3.61
N PHE A 110 -6.79 -8.35 -4.17
CA PHE A 110 -5.50 -8.75 -3.60
C PHE A 110 -4.36 -8.40 -4.55
N LEU A 111 -3.33 -7.73 -4.04
CA LEU A 111 -2.12 -7.44 -4.80
C LEU A 111 -0.92 -8.07 -4.08
N THR A 112 -0.10 -8.81 -4.82
CA THR A 112 1.21 -9.25 -4.34
C THR A 112 2.27 -9.04 -5.43
N THR A 113 3.54 -9.28 -5.08
CA THR A 113 4.64 -8.90 -5.96
C THR A 113 5.62 -10.04 -6.18
N TYR A 114 6.64 -9.78 -6.97
CA TYR A 114 7.79 -10.67 -7.14
C TYR A 114 8.25 -11.26 -5.81
N PHE A 115 8.91 -12.40 -5.86
CA PHE A 115 9.44 -13.11 -4.70
C PHE A 115 8.36 -13.53 -3.69
N SER A 116 7.14 -13.85 -4.16
CA SER A 116 6.04 -14.32 -3.30
C SER A 116 5.79 -15.81 -3.45
N GLY A 117 5.37 -16.48 -2.35
CA GLY A 117 4.97 -17.88 -2.31
C GLY A 117 6.12 -18.89 -2.48
N TYR A 118 7.30 -18.56 -2.01
CA TYR A 118 8.47 -19.44 -2.13
C TYR A 118 8.54 -20.52 -1.06
N VAL A 119 8.19 -20.17 0.17
CA VAL A 119 8.33 -21.08 1.32
C VAL A 119 7.05 -21.13 2.17
N GLU A 120 6.94 -22.18 2.97
CA GLU A 120 5.91 -22.38 3.98
C GLU A 120 6.40 -21.95 5.38
N ASP A 121 5.63 -22.21 6.45
CA ASP A 121 5.87 -21.74 7.83
C ASP A 121 7.24 -22.11 8.43
N HIS A 122 7.88 -23.17 7.93
CA HIS A 122 9.17 -23.66 8.42
C HIS A 122 10.33 -23.29 7.51
N ASP A 123 10.13 -22.31 6.62
CA ASP A 123 11.08 -21.87 5.60
C ASP A 123 11.44 -22.99 4.60
N LEU A 124 10.55 -23.95 4.41
CA LEU A 124 10.71 -25.01 3.42
C LEU A 124 10.13 -24.58 2.08
N VAL A 125 10.91 -24.79 1.02
CA VAL A 125 10.49 -24.48 -0.36
C VAL A 125 9.24 -25.28 -0.73
N VAL A 126 8.22 -24.58 -1.20
CA VAL A 126 7.01 -25.21 -1.74
C VAL A 126 7.28 -25.62 -3.17
N THR A 127 7.27 -26.94 -3.43
CA THR A 127 7.50 -27.50 -4.77
C THR A 127 6.27 -27.38 -5.67
N GLY A 128 6.48 -27.42 -6.99
CA GLY A 128 5.40 -27.39 -7.99
C GLY A 128 5.27 -26.07 -8.77
N GLY A 129 6.25 -25.18 -8.63
CA GLY A 129 6.33 -23.88 -9.30
C GLY A 129 5.76 -22.73 -8.50
N TYR A 130 6.31 -21.55 -8.69
CA TYR A 130 5.92 -20.34 -7.98
C TYR A 130 4.74 -19.62 -8.70
N PRO A 131 3.97 -18.83 -8.00
CA PRO A 131 3.96 -18.55 -6.56
C PRO A 131 3.17 -19.61 -5.74
N ALA A 132 3.51 -20.86 -5.90
CA ALA A 132 3.05 -21.99 -5.11
C ALA A 132 1.52 -22.01 -4.87
N ARG A 133 1.08 -21.89 -3.63
CA ARG A 133 -0.33 -21.93 -3.23
C ARG A 133 -1.18 -20.77 -3.74
N LEU A 134 -0.55 -19.70 -4.28
CA LEU A 134 -1.25 -18.53 -4.83
C LEU A 134 -1.45 -18.60 -6.34
N ARG A 135 -0.89 -19.64 -6.99
CA ARG A 135 -0.82 -19.79 -8.45
C ARG A 135 -2.19 -19.65 -9.14
N ASP A 136 -3.21 -20.31 -8.66
CA ASP A 136 -4.55 -20.28 -9.24
C ASP A 136 -5.30 -18.97 -8.93
N ILE A 137 -5.08 -18.37 -7.74
CA ILE A 137 -5.67 -17.07 -7.38
C ILE A 137 -5.10 -15.99 -8.30
N LEU A 138 -3.80 -16.01 -8.52
CA LEU A 138 -3.10 -15.05 -9.37
C LEU A 138 -3.21 -15.37 -10.86
N GLY A 139 -3.55 -16.63 -11.21
CA GLY A 139 -3.66 -17.09 -12.60
C GLY A 139 -2.36 -17.02 -13.38
N ILE A 140 -1.23 -17.24 -12.70
CA ILE A 140 0.12 -17.18 -13.27
C ILE A 140 1.00 -18.31 -12.75
N TRP A 141 2.04 -18.60 -13.48
CA TRP A 141 3.17 -19.43 -13.08
C TRP A 141 4.47 -18.69 -13.32
N VAL A 142 5.31 -18.62 -12.32
CA VAL A 142 6.66 -18.05 -12.39
C VAL A 142 7.63 -19.17 -12.74
N GLU A 143 8.23 -19.13 -13.91
CA GLU A 143 9.19 -20.09 -14.39
C GLU A 143 10.56 -19.88 -13.77
N GLU A 144 11.00 -18.62 -13.76
CA GLU A 144 12.34 -18.19 -13.37
C GLU A 144 12.30 -16.77 -12.82
N SER A 145 13.30 -16.39 -12.06
CA SER A 145 13.49 -15.03 -11.57
C SER A 145 14.89 -14.55 -11.96
N ASP A 146 14.95 -13.52 -12.81
CA ASP A 146 16.21 -12.88 -13.21
C ASP A 146 16.63 -11.83 -12.19
N ALA A 147 17.83 -11.97 -11.62
CA ALA A 147 18.38 -11.05 -10.63
C ALA A 147 19.14 -9.90 -11.33
N ILE A 148 18.57 -8.72 -11.28
CA ILE A 148 19.15 -7.53 -11.89
C ILE A 148 20.29 -6.99 -11.03
N GLU A 149 21.46 -6.78 -11.64
CA GLU A 149 22.63 -6.20 -10.99
C GLU A 149 22.36 -4.77 -10.50
N GLU A 150 23.01 -4.40 -9.40
CA GLU A 150 22.92 -3.04 -8.86
C GLU A 150 23.30 -1.98 -9.90
N GLY A 151 22.42 -0.99 -10.09
CA GLY A 151 22.60 0.09 -11.08
C GLY A 151 22.16 -0.27 -12.50
N LYS A 152 21.68 -1.50 -12.75
CA LYS A 152 21.03 -1.91 -14.00
C LYS A 152 19.53 -2.03 -13.84
N CYS A 153 18.80 -2.01 -14.96
CA CYS A 153 17.36 -2.22 -15.03
C CYS A 153 16.98 -2.80 -16.38
N ASN A 154 15.87 -3.53 -16.44
CA ASN A 154 15.05 -3.69 -17.62
C ASN A 154 13.97 -2.60 -17.60
N HIS A 155 13.11 -2.49 -18.60
CA HIS A 155 12.06 -1.48 -18.68
C HIS A 155 10.70 -2.12 -18.99
N PHE A 156 9.65 -1.39 -18.67
CA PHE A 156 8.29 -1.72 -19.06
C PHE A 156 7.43 -0.45 -19.19
N GLN A 157 6.38 -0.51 -19.99
CA GLN A 157 5.45 0.60 -20.16
C GLN A 157 4.22 0.41 -19.28
N TYR A 158 3.78 1.48 -18.62
CA TYR A 158 2.48 1.54 -17.98
C TYR A 158 1.76 2.84 -18.35
N GLN A 159 0.62 2.71 -19.05
CA GLN A 159 -0.16 3.84 -19.55
C GLN A 159 0.65 4.85 -20.38
N GLY A 160 1.58 4.35 -21.21
CA GLY A 160 2.41 5.17 -22.11
C GLY A 160 3.59 5.87 -21.44
N VAL A 161 3.89 5.53 -20.19
CA VAL A 161 5.07 5.99 -19.46
C VAL A 161 5.99 4.80 -19.19
N GLU A 162 7.27 4.97 -19.49
CA GLU A 162 8.32 3.97 -19.24
C GLU A 162 8.76 3.99 -17.79
N TYR A 163 8.92 2.81 -17.19
CA TYR A 163 9.38 2.61 -15.83
C TYR A 163 10.48 1.55 -15.76
N PRO A 164 11.44 1.68 -14.83
CA PRO A 164 12.48 0.68 -14.65
C PRO A 164 11.95 -0.56 -13.92
N ALA A 165 12.42 -1.74 -14.36
CA ALA A 165 12.31 -3.00 -13.66
C ALA A 165 13.66 -3.34 -13.03
N THR A 166 13.72 -3.47 -11.71
CA THR A 166 14.96 -3.59 -10.95
C THR A 166 14.90 -4.71 -9.92
N VAL A 167 16.02 -5.05 -9.33
CA VAL A 167 16.20 -6.03 -8.24
C VAL A 167 15.94 -7.45 -8.69
N LEU A 168 14.72 -7.77 -9.08
CA LEU A 168 14.29 -9.08 -9.54
C LEU A 168 13.20 -8.93 -10.60
N CYS A 169 13.31 -9.69 -11.68
CA CYS A 169 12.30 -9.79 -12.73
C CYS A 169 11.79 -11.25 -12.78
N ASP A 170 10.55 -11.47 -12.32
CA ASP A 170 9.92 -12.78 -12.43
C ASP A 170 9.40 -13.00 -13.86
N LEU A 171 9.76 -14.14 -14.47
CA LEU A 171 9.34 -14.55 -15.79
C LEU A 171 8.01 -15.30 -15.69
N LEU A 172 6.93 -14.65 -16.14
CA LEU A 172 5.57 -15.12 -15.91
C LEU A 172 4.98 -15.83 -17.11
N HIS A 173 4.35 -16.99 -16.88
CA HIS A 173 3.39 -17.60 -17.79
C HIS A 173 1.96 -17.35 -17.30
N LEU A 174 1.07 -17.00 -18.22
CA LEU A 174 -0.34 -16.74 -17.90
C LEU A 174 -1.12 -18.07 -17.83
N GLU A 175 -1.81 -18.30 -16.71
CA GLU A 175 -2.71 -19.44 -16.47
C GLU A 175 -4.14 -18.96 -16.23
N GLY A 176 -4.58 -17.99 -16.99
CA GLY A 176 -5.89 -17.36 -16.90
C GLY A 176 -5.82 -15.86 -16.59
N ALA A 177 -4.70 -15.36 -16.07
CA ALA A 177 -4.51 -13.93 -15.86
C ALA A 177 -4.40 -13.16 -17.20
N GLN A 178 -4.69 -11.88 -17.14
CA GLN A 178 -4.47 -10.92 -18.21
C GLN A 178 -3.19 -10.13 -17.95
N ALA A 179 -2.29 -10.04 -18.95
CA ALA A 179 -1.17 -9.12 -18.91
C ALA A 179 -1.67 -7.68 -19.05
N LEU A 180 -1.19 -6.79 -18.18
CA LEU A 180 -1.44 -5.35 -18.22
C LEU A 180 -0.23 -4.59 -18.75
N SER A 181 0.96 -5.19 -18.66
CA SER A 181 2.23 -4.67 -19.18
C SER A 181 3.22 -5.82 -19.35
N ALA A 182 4.28 -5.60 -20.13
CA ALA A 182 5.33 -6.57 -20.41
C ALA A 182 6.72 -5.91 -20.35
N TYR A 183 7.76 -6.75 -20.10
CA TYR A 183 9.15 -6.32 -20.19
C TYR A 183 9.52 -5.92 -21.63
N GLU A 184 10.42 -4.96 -21.79
CA GLU A 184 10.83 -4.45 -23.11
C GLU A 184 12.16 -5.00 -23.58
N GLU A 185 13.00 -5.46 -22.69
CA GLU A 185 14.38 -5.84 -22.97
C GLU A 185 14.70 -7.26 -22.52
N ASP A 186 15.91 -7.72 -22.88
CA ASP A 186 16.47 -9.03 -22.60
C ASP A 186 15.75 -10.20 -23.31
N PHE A 187 16.18 -11.46 -23.04
CA PHE A 187 15.61 -12.66 -23.66
C PHE A 187 14.13 -12.89 -23.31
N TYR A 188 13.64 -12.26 -22.25
CA TYR A 188 12.25 -12.33 -21.82
C TYR A 188 11.41 -11.09 -22.23
N ALA A 189 11.91 -10.27 -23.17
CA ALA A 189 11.12 -9.18 -23.75
C ALA A 189 9.77 -9.67 -24.26
N GLY A 190 8.69 -8.98 -23.88
CA GLY A 190 7.32 -9.37 -24.19
C GLY A 190 6.66 -10.28 -23.13
N MET A 191 7.40 -10.83 -22.16
CA MET A 191 6.80 -11.55 -21.04
C MET A 191 6.11 -10.57 -20.06
N PRO A 192 4.99 -11.00 -19.43
CA PRO A 192 4.21 -10.12 -18.57
C PRO A 192 5.01 -9.62 -17.35
N VAL A 193 4.87 -8.35 -17.01
CA VAL A 193 5.42 -7.73 -15.79
C VAL A 193 4.32 -7.32 -14.81
N LEU A 194 3.16 -6.92 -15.31
CA LEU A 194 1.99 -6.62 -14.51
C LEU A 194 0.85 -7.51 -14.99
N THR A 195 0.19 -8.20 -14.06
CA THR A 195 -0.94 -9.05 -14.40
C THR A 195 -2.14 -8.79 -13.50
N LYS A 196 -3.31 -9.21 -13.99
CA LYS A 196 -4.57 -9.19 -13.29
C LYS A 196 -5.32 -10.50 -13.57
N ASN A 197 -5.82 -11.15 -12.53
CA ASN A 197 -6.68 -12.32 -12.65
C ASN A 197 -8.03 -12.05 -11.99
N THR A 198 -9.12 -12.50 -12.62
CA THR A 198 -10.46 -12.52 -12.01
C THR A 198 -10.64 -13.84 -11.29
N PHE A 199 -10.90 -13.79 -9.99
CA PHE A 199 -11.12 -14.98 -9.19
C PHE A 199 -12.38 -14.83 -8.33
N GLY A 200 -13.42 -15.59 -8.67
CA GLY A 200 -14.73 -15.41 -8.06
C GLY A 200 -15.35 -14.06 -8.38
N LYS A 201 -15.62 -13.24 -7.37
CA LYS A 201 -16.18 -11.88 -7.51
C LYS A 201 -15.11 -10.78 -7.44
N GLY A 202 -13.88 -11.11 -7.06
CA GLY A 202 -12.77 -10.18 -6.91
C GLY A 202 -11.70 -10.34 -7.97
N GLU A 203 -10.60 -9.63 -7.78
CA GLU A 203 -9.45 -9.66 -8.67
C GLU A 203 -8.15 -9.78 -7.87
N ALA A 204 -7.18 -10.51 -8.43
CA ALA A 204 -5.84 -10.62 -7.90
C ALA A 204 -4.84 -10.00 -8.89
N TYR A 205 -3.85 -9.27 -8.36
CA TYR A 205 -2.85 -8.54 -9.13
C TYR A 205 -1.46 -9.01 -8.76
N TYR A 206 -0.58 -9.04 -9.74
CA TYR A 206 0.84 -9.36 -9.54
C TYR A 206 1.74 -8.33 -10.21
N VAL A 207 2.74 -7.88 -9.46
CA VAL A 207 3.81 -7.00 -9.94
C VAL A 207 5.12 -7.80 -9.92
N ALA A 208 5.63 -8.17 -11.09
CA ALA A 208 6.70 -9.15 -11.25
C ALA A 208 8.11 -8.59 -11.01
N THR A 209 8.24 -7.33 -10.60
CA THR A 209 9.53 -6.66 -10.40
C THR A 209 9.41 -5.52 -9.40
N ARG A 210 10.53 -5.05 -8.88
CA ARG A 210 10.61 -3.76 -8.20
C ARG A 210 10.73 -2.64 -9.23
N SER A 211 10.11 -1.49 -8.94
CA SER A 211 10.17 -0.32 -9.81
C SER A 211 10.48 0.97 -9.05
N SER A 212 10.34 2.11 -9.73
CA SER A 212 10.53 3.42 -9.12
C SER A 212 9.33 3.84 -8.26
N HIS A 213 9.56 4.79 -7.36
CA HIS A 213 8.50 5.34 -6.51
C HIS A 213 7.36 5.97 -7.33
N GLU A 214 7.69 6.61 -8.46
CA GLU A 214 6.71 7.21 -9.38
C GLU A 214 5.76 6.16 -9.96
N PHE A 215 6.28 4.95 -10.27
CA PHE A 215 5.44 3.84 -10.69
C PHE A 215 4.45 3.44 -9.58
N TYR A 216 4.91 3.23 -8.36
CA TYR A 216 4.04 2.86 -7.24
C TYR A 216 2.96 3.91 -6.99
N ARG A 217 3.32 5.20 -6.97
CA ARG A 217 2.37 6.31 -6.85
C ARG A 217 1.29 6.27 -7.93
N LYS A 218 1.70 6.08 -9.19
CA LYS A 218 0.76 6.05 -10.33
C LYS A 218 -0.11 4.81 -10.29
N TYR A 219 0.49 3.63 -10.14
CA TYR A 219 -0.21 2.35 -10.19
C TYR A 219 -1.22 2.21 -9.06
N ILE A 220 -0.84 2.58 -7.84
CA ILE A 220 -1.73 2.52 -6.66
C ILE A 220 -2.87 3.52 -6.76
N ARG A 221 -2.63 4.75 -7.23
CA ARG A 221 -3.72 5.72 -7.49
C ARG A 221 -4.73 5.20 -8.50
N ASP A 222 -4.25 4.65 -9.61
CA ASP A 222 -5.12 4.09 -10.65
C ASP A 222 -5.92 2.89 -10.14
N LEU A 223 -5.27 2.01 -9.40
CA LEU A 223 -5.94 0.85 -8.79
C LEU A 223 -7.01 1.29 -7.79
N CYS A 224 -6.69 2.21 -6.90
CA CYS A 224 -7.65 2.75 -5.95
C CYS A 224 -8.83 3.46 -6.65
N ALA A 225 -8.56 4.25 -7.68
CA ALA A 225 -9.61 4.89 -8.47
C ALA A 225 -10.53 3.86 -9.15
N LYS A 226 -9.96 2.80 -9.75
CA LYS A 226 -10.71 1.68 -10.33
C LYS A 226 -11.62 0.99 -9.30
N LEU A 227 -11.15 0.87 -8.06
CA LEU A 227 -11.86 0.22 -6.96
C LEU A 227 -12.79 1.17 -6.19
N GLU A 228 -12.96 2.41 -6.66
CA GLU A 228 -13.75 3.44 -5.98
C GLU A 228 -13.30 3.65 -4.52
N ILE A 229 -11.99 3.57 -4.28
CA ILE A 229 -11.34 3.94 -3.03
C ILE A 229 -10.91 5.39 -3.17
N VAL A 230 -11.55 6.27 -2.42
CA VAL A 230 -11.33 7.71 -2.53
C VAL A 230 -10.34 8.20 -1.47
N PRO A 231 -9.48 9.17 -1.82
CA PRO A 231 -8.65 9.84 -0.83
C PRO A 231 -9.47 10.63 0.18
N VAL A 232 -8.93 10.84 1.37
CA VAL A 232 -9.53 11.68 2.42
C VAL A 232 -9.81 13.09 1.90
N MET A 233 -8.82 13.66 1.21
CA MET A 233 -8.94 14.90 0.45
C MET A 233 -7.80 15.01 -0.57
N GLN A 234 -7.92 15.95 -1.52
CA GLN A 234 -6.83 16.27 -2.43
C GLN A 234 -5.92 17.31 -1.78
N THR A 235 -4.63 17.07 -1.81
CA THR A 235 -3.60 17.97 -1.30
C THR A 235 -2.44 18.07 -2.28
N GLU A 236 -1.60 19.09 -2.11
CA GLU A 236 -0.29 19.13 -2.77
C GLU A 236 0.69 18.13 -2.11
N ASP A 237 1.74 17.77 -2.82
CA ASP A 237 2.79 16.88 -2.30
C ASP A 237 3.39 17.45 -0.99
N GLY A 238 3.58 16.59 0.01
CA GLY A 238 4.08 16.96 1.33
C GLY A 238 3.02 17.47 2.31
N VAL A 239 1.74 17.48 1.92
CA VAL A 239 0.61 17.69 2.84
C VAL A 239 -0.18 16.40 2.98
N GLU A 240 -0.20 15.88 4.19
CA GLU A 240 -0.92 14.64 4.55
C GLU A 240 -2.31 14.97 5.10
N ALA A 241 -3.29 14.16 4.72
CA ALA A 241 -4.63 14.19 5.30
C ALA A 241 -5.08 12.80 5.72
N THR A 242 -5.46 12.65 7.00
CA THR A 242 -5.97 11.40 7.56
C THR A 242 -7.29 11.63 8.31
N ILE A 243 -8.06 10.55 8.48
CA ILE A 243 -9.33 10.58 9.21
C ILE A 243 -9.29 9.58 10.34
N ARG A 244 -9.86 9.97 11.50
CA ARG A 244 -10.20 9.08 12.58
C ARG A 244 -11.65 9.25 13.00
N GLU A 245 -12.27 8.19 13.50
CA GLU A 245 -13.67 8.16 13.91
C GLU A 245 -13.86 7.44 15.25
N ASN A 246 -14.73 7.97 16.09
CA ASN A 246 -15.23 7.34 17.30
C ASN A 246 -16.69 7.79 17.58
N GLU A 247 -17.24 7.48 18.74
CA GLU A 247 -18.57 7.91 19.16
C GLU A 247 -18.75 9.43 19.24
N ASN A 248 -17.67 10.19 19.48
CA ASN A 248 -17.67 11.65 19.54
C ASN A 248 -17.73 12.32 18.17
N GLY A 249 -17.41 11.59 17.09
CA GLY A 249 -17.50 12.09 15.73
C GLY A 249 -16.36 11.67 14.81
N ARG A 250 -16.20 12.45 13.75
CA ARG A 250 -15.18 12.28 12.71
C ARG A 250 -14.19 13.43 12.79
N PHE A 251 -12.91 13.07 12.81
CA PHE A 251 -11.78 14.00 12.95
C PHE A 251 -10.90 13.93 11.71
N LEU A 252 -10.76 15.06 11.04
CA LEU A 252 -9.85 15.23 9.91
C LEU A 252 -8.55 15.86 10.41
N PHE A 253 -7.44 15.15 10.21
CA PHE A 253 -6.10 15.64 10.48
C PHE A 253 -5.47 16.08 9.17
N ILE A 254 -4.94 17.29 9.12
CA ILE A 254 -4.22 17.84 7.97
C ILE A 254 -2.86 18.31 8.48
N LEU A 255 -1.77 17.72 7.95
CA LEU A 255 -0.42 17.93 8.40
C LEU A 255 0.44 18.48 7.25
N ASN A 256 1.12 19.59 7.47
CA ASN A 256 2.10 20.12 6.54
C ASN A 256 3.50 19.60 6.89
N HIS A 257 4.02 18.64 6.13
CA HIS A 257 5.37 18.08 6.32
C HIS A 257 6.48 18.91 5.66
N LYS A 258 6.12 19.98 4.94
CA LYS A 258 7.07 20.83 4.20
C LYS A 258 7.80 21.81 5.12
N GLU A 259 8.92 22.34 4.63
CA GLU A 259 9.64 23.47 5.26
C GLU A 259 9.06 24.85 4.88
N GLU A 260 8.03 24.88 4.07
CA GLU A 260 7.32 26.05 3.55
C GLU A 260 5.84 25.94 3.84
N ALA A 261 5.17 27.09 3.78
CA ALA A 261 3.71 27.15 3.99
C ALA A 261 2.99 26.41 2.85
N ALA A 262 1.87 25.76 3.17
CA ALA A 262 1.00 25.08 2.24
C ALA A 262 -0.42 25.65 2.27
N GLN A 263 -1.10 25.65 1.12
CA GLN A 263 -2.50 26.04 1.02
C GLN A 263 -3.38 24.80 0.98
N VAL A 264 -4.41 24.77 1.82
CA VAL A 264 -5.38 23.68 1.84
C VAL A 264 -6.81 24.22 1.75
N LEU A 265 -7.66 23.51 0.99
CA LEU A 265 -9.09 23.77 0.95
C LEU A 265 -9.78 22.85 1.95
N ILE A 266 -10.47 23.43 2.92
CA ILE A 266 -11.19 22.67 3.94
C ILE A 266 -12.37 21.92 3.30
N PRO A 267 -12.42 20.57 3.37
CA PRO A 267 -13.43 19.80 2.64
C PRO A 267 -14.78 19.71 3.35
N THR A 268 -14.89 20.19 4.58
CA THR A 268 -16.11 20.08 5.39
C THR A 268 -16.15 21.12 6.49
N LYS A 269 -17.34 21.63 6.81
CA LYS A 269 -17.51 22.51 7.97
C LYS A 269 -17.13 21.74 9.26
N GLY A 270 -16.41 22.42 10.17
CA GLY A 270 -16.03 21.84 11.44
C GLY A 270 -15.21 22.78 12.32
N ARG A 271 -14.97 22.35 13.54
CA ARG A 271 -14.18 23.08 14.54
C ARG A 271 -12.76 22.53 14.59
N ASP A 272 -11.78 23.39 14.43
CA ASP A 272 -10.36 23.08 14.72
C ASP A 272 -10.19 22.89 16.24
N LEU A 273 -9.76 21.70 16.63
CA LEU A 273 -9.58 21.35 18.05
C LEU A 273 -8.31 21.96 18.67
N ILE A 274 -7.32 22.33 17.83
CA ILE A 274 -6.07 22.93 18.31
C ILE A 274 -6.26 24.43 18.54
N LYS A 275 -6.75 25.15 17.52
CA LYS A 275 -6.89 26.62 17.56
C LYS A 275 -8.24 27.08 18.07
N ASN A 276 -9.19 26.16 18.24
CA ASN A 276 -10.55 26.41 18.69
C ASN A 276 -11.33 27.41 17.84
N ILE A 277 -11.21 27.31 16.52
CA ILE A 277 -11.89 28.14 15.52
C ILE A 277 -12.79 27.30 14.62
N GLU A 278 -13.86 27.89 14.10
CA GLU A 278 -14.73 27.23 13.12
C GLU A 278 -14.17 27.46 11.71
N HIS A 279 -14.16 26.39 10.92
CA HIS A 279 -13.86 26.43 9.50
C HIS A 279 -15.09 26.09 8.66
N HIS A 280 -15.15 26.66 7.46
CA HIS A 280 -16.23 26.43 6.50
C HIS A 280 -15.74 25.56 5.34
N GLU A 281 -16.66 24.80 4.76
CA GLU A 281 -16.39 24.05 3.53
C GLU A 281 -15.96 25.00 2.41
N GLY A 282 -14.89 24.66 1.69
CA GLY A 282 -14.31 25.48 0.63
C GLY A 282 -13.43 26.65 1.13
N GLU A 283 -13.26 26.83 2.43
CA GLU A 283 -12.35 27.81 2.99
C GLU A 283 -10.89 27.45 2.65
N SER A 284 -10.14 28.45 2.16
CA SER A 284 -8.70 28.31 1.93
C SER A 284 -7.93 28.69 3.20
N VAL A 285 -7.17 27.75 3.72
CA VAL A 285 -6.37 27.93 4.94
C VAL A 285 -4.90 27.77 4.61
N THR A 286 -4.07 28.65 5.18
CA THR A 286 -2.60 28.54 5.11
C THR A 286 -2.08 27.78 6.33
N LEU A 287 -1.45 26.66 6.09
CA LEU A 287 -0.67 25.90 7.08
C LEU A 287 0.77 26.38 7.07
N ALA A 288 1.27 26.85 8.19
CA ALA A 288 2.70 27.16 8.34
C ALA A 288 3.58 25.91 8.13
N PRO A 289 4.90 26.06 7.96
CA PRO A 289 5.82 24.90 7.97
C PRO A 289 5.61 24.04 9.21
N LYS A 290 5.48 22.72 9.03
CA LYS A 290 5.25 21.73 10.12
C LYS A 290 3.99 21.96 10.97
N ASP A 291 3.05 22.77 10.51
CA ASP A 291 1.77 23.02 11.21
C ASP A 291 0.75 21.88 10.98
N VAL A 292 -0.20 21.78 11.90
CA VAL A 292 -1.28 20.79 11.86
C VAL A 292 -2.63 21.46 12.19
N ILE A 293 -3.67 20.97 11.55
CA ILE A 293 -5.07 21.27 11.88
C ILE A 293 -5.80 19.96 12.18
N ILE A 294 -6.61 19.94 13.22
CA ILE A 294 -7.49 18.81 13.55
C ILE A 294 -8.94 19.31 13.54
N ILE A 295 -9.68 18.97 12.50
CA ILE A 295 -11.06 19.41 12.33
C ILE A 295 -12.03 18.34 12.81
N LYS A 296 -12.79 18.64 13.86
CA LYS A 296 -13.98 17.86 14.23
C LYS A 296 -15.13 18.27 13.35
N LYS A 297 -15.64 17.36 12.51
CA LYS A 297 -16.81 17.62 11.66
C LYS A 297 -18.03 17.95 12.50
N THR A 298 -18.66 19.08 12.23
CA THR A 298 -19.95 19.46 12.82
C THR A 298 -21.07 18.64 12.17
N LYS A 299 -22.01 18.14 12.97
CA LYS A 299 -23.18 17.39 12.50
C LYS A 299 -24.13 18.27 11.66
#